data_84bae0af1ca91ecd5acc8b26660e0d54
#
_entry.id   84bae0af1ca91ecd5acc8b26660e0d54
#
_cell.length_a   1.000
_cell.length_b   1.000
_cell.length_c   1.000
_cell.angle_alpha   90.00
_cell.angle_beta   90.00
_cell.angle_gamma   90.00
#
_symmetry.space_group_name_H-M   'P 1'
#
loop_
_entity.id
_entity.type
_entity.pdbx_description
1 polymer ?
#
loop_
_entity_poly.entity_id
_entity_poly.type
_entity_poly.pdbx_seq_one_letter_code
_entity_poly.pdbx_strand_id
1 'polypeptide(L)' 'MARTANVFARVEPEVKEQAEQVLDRLGIPMSNAVGMFLRQIVLQRGIPFEMKLPAYEEPVA' A
#
# COMPACT_ATOMS: atom_id res chain seq x y z
N MET A 1 -4.64 -3.93 22.87
CA MET A 1 -5.54 -4.73 22.08
C MET A 1 -4.82 -5.67 21.17
N ALA A 2 -5.22 -6.89 21.19
CA ALA A 2 -4.52 -7.88 20.42
C ALA A 2 -4.89 -7.79 18.97
N ARG A 3 -3.94 -8.15 18.11
CA ARG A 3 -4.20 -8.20 16.71
C ARG A 3 -4.62 -9.61 16.41
N THR A 4 -5.87 -9.76 16.05
CA THR A 4 -6.41 -11.08 15.86
C THR A 4 -6.80 -11.40 14.44
N ALA A 5 -6.64 -10.45 13.53
CA ALA A 5 -7.01 -10.68 12.15
C ALA A 5 -5.79 -10.62 11.25
N ASN A 6 -5.80 -11.38 10.18
CA ASN A 6 -4.70 -11.40 9.24
C ASN A 6 -5.15 -10.89 7.89
N VAL A 7 -4.22 -10.32 7.17
CA VAL A 7 -4.48 -9.87 5.81
C VAL A 7 -3.50 -10.56 4.89
N PHE A 8 -4.00 -11.13 3.82
CA PHE A 8 -3.16 -11.78 2.83
C PHE A 8 -3.38 -11.08 1.49
N ALA A 9 -2.31 -10.79 0.80
CA ALA A 9 -2.40 -10.14 -0.48
C ALA A 9 -1.33 -10.67 -1.41
N ARG A 10 -1.62 -10.66 -2.69
CA ARG A 10 -0.66 -11.05 -3.69
C ARG A 10 -0.24 -9.83 -4.46
N VAL A 11 1.07 -9.66 -4.63
CA VAL A 11 1.60 -8.56 -5.42
C VAL A 11 2.71 -9.12 -6.27
N GLU A 12 3.09 -8.39 -7.29
CA GLU A 12 4.18 -8.80 -8.12
C GLU A 12 5.46 -8.82 -7.31
N PRO A 13 6.33 -9.79 -7.55
CA PRO A 13 7.57 -9.87 -6.77
C PRO A 13 8.41 -8.61 -6.84
N GLU A 14 8.44 -7.95 -7.99
CA GLU A 14 9.22 -6.74 -8.13
C GLU A 14 8.68 -5.64 -7.26
N VAL A 15 7.36 -5.52 -7.18
CA VAL A 15 6.73 -4.48 -6.37
C VAL A 15 7.03 -4.75 -4.90
N LYS A 16 6.92 -6.00 -4.48
CA LYS A 16 7.19 -6.33 -3.11
C LYS A 16 8.63 -6.00 -2.75
N GLU A 17 9.56 -6.36 -3.62
CA GLU A 17 10.95 -6.12 -3.36
C GLU A 17 11.27 -4.64 -3.30
N GLN A 18 10.76 -3.87 -4.22
CA GLN A 18 11.00 -2.44 -4.23
C GLN A 18 10.38 -1.76 -3.01
N ALA A 19 9.19 -2.19 -2.63
CA ALA A 19 8.55 -1.64 -1.45
C ALA A 19 9.35 -1.96 -0.20
N GLU A 20 9.87 -3.18 -0.11
CA GLU A 20 10.67 -3.55 1.03
C GLU A 20 11.94 -2.72 1.12
N GLN A 21 12.55 -2.41 -0.02
CA GLN A 21 13.74 -1.59 -0.02
C GLN A 21 13.46 -0.18 0.49
N VAL A 22 12.36 0.40 0.05
CA VAL A 22 11.99 1.72 0.51
C VAL A 22 11.67 1.70 2.00
N LEU A 23 10.90 0.72 2.44
CA LEU A 23 10.53 0.63 3.84
C LEU A 23 11.75 0.39 4.72
N ASP A 24 12.70 -0.37 4.20
CA ASP A 24 13.91 -0.61 4.94
C ASP A 24 14.65 0.68 5.17
N ARG A 25 14.71 1.56 4.21
CA ARG A 25 15.36 2.84 4.38
C ARG A 25 14.63 3.71 5.39
N LEU A 26 13.32 3.54 5.49
CA LEU A 26 12.52 4.27 6.44
C LEU A 26 12.50 3.61 7.81
N GLY A 27 13.01 2.39 7.90
CA GLY A 27 12.99 1.68 9.16
C GLY A 27 11.64 1.13 9.55
N ILE A 28 10.80 0.86 8.56
CA ILE A 28 9.45 0.40 8.81
C ILE A 28 9.28 -1.02 8.33
N PRO A 29 8.92 -1.96 9.18
CA PRO A 29 8.64 -3.32 8.71
C PRO A 29 7.42 -3.35 7.81
N MET A 30 7.41 -4.26 6.87
CA MET A 30 6.31 -4.38 5.91
C MET A 30 4.97 -4.55 6.61
N SER A 31 4.91 -5.36 7.64
CA SER A 31 3.64 -5.58 8.32
C SER A 31 3.12 -4.31 8.97
N ASN A 32 4.01 -3.48 9.48
CA ASN A 32 3.60 -2.22 10.06
C ASN A 32 3.10 -1.27 8.98
N ALA A 33 3.76 -1.26 7.82
CA ALA A 33 3.34 -0.40 6.73
C ALA A 33 1.94 -0.77 6.26
N VAL A 34 1.66 -2.05 6.17
CA VAL A 34 0.33 -2.49 5.77
C VAL A 34 -0.70 -2.06 6.80
N GLY A 35 -0.39 -2.20 8.08
CA GLY A 35 -1.30 -1.78 9.12
C GLY A 35 -1.56 -0.29 9.10
N MET A 36 -0.50 0.49 8.84
CA MET A 36 -0.63 1.94 8.77
C MET A 36 -1.53 2.34 7.61
N PHE A 37 -1.38 1.68 6.47
CA PHE A 37 -2.20 1.99 5.32
C PHE A 37 -3.66 1.68 5.61
N LEU A 38 -3.93 0.55 6.23
CA LEU A 38 -5.30 0.18 6.54
C LEU A 38 -5.93 1.15 7.53
N ARG A 39 -5.16 1.64 8.50
CA ARG A 39 -5.69 2.61 9.44
C ARG A 39 -6.01 3.92 8.73
N GLN A 40 -5.20 4.30 7.77
CA GLN A 40 -5.46 5.51 7.01
C GLN A 40 -6.74 5.39 6.19
N ILE A 41 -7.01 4.22 5.66
CA ILE A 41 -8.24 3.99 4.93
C ILE A 41 -9.43 4.23 5.86
N VAL A 42 -9.37 3.74 7.07
CA VAL A 42 -10.45 3.92 8.01
C VAL A 42 -10.60 5.38 8.40
N LEU A 43 -9.50 6.05 8.69
CA LEU A 43 -9.57 7.44 9.10
C LEU A 43 -10.06 8.35 8.01
N GLN A 44 -9.65 8.11 6.79
CA GLN A 44 -10.04 8.98 5.69
C GLN A 44 -11.34 8.56 5.03
N ARG A 45 -11.84 7.39 5.38
CA ARG A 45 -13.03 6.84 4.76
C ARG A 45 -12.84 6.68 3.28
N GLY A 46 -11.65 6.27 2.87
CA GLY A 46 -11.33 6.07 1.47
C GLY A 46 -9.86 5.84 1.33
N ILE A 47 -9.38 5.75 0.10
CA ILE A 47 -7.97 5.57 -0.17
C ILE A 47 -7.25 6.88 0.15
N PRO A 48 -6.15 6.82 0.88
CA PRO A 48 -5.46 8.04 1.30
C PRO A 48 -4.63 8.71 0.20
N PHE A 49 -4.95 8.48 -1.03
CA PHE A 49 -4.33 9.19 -2.14
C PHE A 49 -5.27 9.10 -3.31
N GLU A 50 -5.02 9.95 -4.30
CA GLU A 50 -5.90 9.97 -5.44
C GLU A 50 -5.70 8.78 -6.32
N MET A 51 -6.77 8.16 -6.73
CA MET A 51 -6.76 7.07 -7.66
C MET A 51 -7.38 7.57 -8.93
N LYS A 52 -6.55 7.92 -9.89
CA LYS A 52 -7.09 8.40 -11.15
C LYS A 52 -6.17 7.97 -12.27
N LEU A 53 -6.66 8.10 -13.45
CA LEU A 53 -5.89 7.72 -14.60
C LEU A 53 -4.71 8.66 -14.77
N PRO A 54 -3.68 8.22 -15.43
CA PRO A 54 -2.51 9.07 -15.63
C PRO A 54 -2.85 10.32 -16.37
N ALA A 55 -2.13 11.37 -16.06
CA ALA A 55 -2.36 12.62 -16.74
C ALA A 55 -2.27 12.44 -18.22
N TYR A 56 -1.33 11.64 -18.73
CA TYR A 56 -1.20 11.41 -20.12
C TYR A 56 -1.87 10.09 -20.32
N GLU A 57 -2.90 10.04 -21.11
CA GLU A 57 -3.62 8.92 -21.26
C GLU A 57 -3.59 8.42 -22.62
N GLU A 58 -3.15 7.24 -22.86
CA GLU A 58 -3.18 6.77 -24.13
C GLU A 58 -4.47 6.51 -24.57
N PRO A 59 -4.85 6.90 -25.71
CA PRO A 59 -6.16 6.64 -26.26
C PRO A 59 -6.26 5.16 -26.30
N VAL A 60 -7.22 4.67 -25.66
CA VAL A 60 -7.44 3.32 -25.69
C VAL A 60 -8.03 2.99 -26.98
N ALA A 61 -7.37 2.26 -27.71
CA ALA A 61 -7.87 1.98 -29.01
C ALA A 61 -9.00 1.06 -28.95
#